data_f84a3f9eb93fc82cefd0586ad7ebac46
#
_entry.id   f84a3f9eb93fc82cefd0586ad7ebac46
#
_cell.length_a   1.000
_cell.length_b   1.000
_cell.length_c   1.000
_cell.angle_alpha   90.00
_cell.angle_beta   90.00
_cell.angle_gamma   90.00
#
_symmetry.space_group_name_H-M   'P 1'
#
loop_
_entity.id
_entity.type
_entity.pdbx_description
1 polymer ?
#
loop_
_entity_poly.entity_id
_entity_poly.type
_entity_poly.pdbx_seq_one_letter_code
_entity_poly.pdbx_strand_id
1 'polypeptide(L)'
;MNLRVVTKGSLNTLAVVPDLVDGIKTIQGYDSEVHKIKRHLAQGNPSFFTIADDGALYFKGHLVVPRLRKNLDQTKKVMKQAHDTPLSIHPGSTKMYQDIRQRFWWSNIKQDIARYVAEDDVCRRIKAEHQRPTGTLQPISIPEWKWDHVEMDFVTGFPKSQKGNDAILVVIDRLSKVAH
;
A
#
# COMPACT_ATOMS: atom_id res chain seq x y z
N MET A 1 9.22 36.13 -13.38
CA MET A 1 8.51 34.85 -13.10
C MET A 1 9.54 33.73 -13.22
N ASN A 2 10.20 33.38 -12.10
CA ASN A 2 11.31 32.41 -12.09
C ASN A 2 10.76 31.00 -11.87
N LEU A 3 10.67 30.22 -12.93
CA LEU A 3 10.44 28.79 -12.87
C LEU A 3 11.70 28.09 -12.32
N ARG A 4 11.67 27.66 -11.05
CA ARG A 4 12.66 26.76 -10.51
C ARG A 4 12.43 25.37 -11.14
N VAL A 5 13.34 24.95 -11.99
CA VAL A 5 13.44 23.56 -12.45
C VAL A 5 13.79 22.71 -11.23
N VAL A 6 12.84 21.93 -10.76
CA VAL A 6 13.09 20.90 -9.73
C VAL A 6 13.79 19.74 -10.43
N THR A 7 15.10 19.64 -10.21
CA THR A 7 15.89 18.46 -10.60
C THR A 7 15.26 17.20 -9.99
N LYS A 8 15.28 16.09 -10.74
CA LYS A 8 14.82 14.74 -10.36
C LYS A 8 15.31 14.30 -8.97
N GLY A 9 14.70 14.83 -7.93
CA GLY A 9 14.75 14.29 -6.58
C GLY A 9 13.45 13.56 -6.36
N SER A 10 13.50 12.33 -5.86
CA SER A 10 12.35 11.45 -5.67
C SER A 10 11.20 12.22 -5.00
N LEU A 11 10.12 12.43 -5.73
CA LEU A 11 8.86 13.03 -5.26
C LEU A 11 8.11 12.18 -4.23
N ASN A 12 8.75 11.14 -3.68
CA ASN A 12 8.18 10.15 -2.77
C ASN A 12 8.82 10.16 -1.38
N THR A 13 9.40 11.28 -0.96
CA THR A 13 9.89 11.37 0.42
C THR A 13 8.68 11.58 1.32
N LEU A 14 8.44 10.65 2.23
CA LEU A 14 7.47 10.79 3.32
C LEU A 14 7.66 12.18 3.94
N ALA A 15 6.68 13.07 3.79
CA ALA A 15 6.72 14.38 4.43
C ALA A 15 6.67 14.13 5.94
N VAL A 16 7.83 14.22 6.59
CA VAL A 16 7.90 14.01 8.04
C VAL A 16 7.33 15.25 8.70
N VAL A 17 6.20 15.07 9.37
CA VAL A 17 5.66 16.09 10.26
C VAL A 17 6.62 16.18 11.46
N PRO A 18 7.23 17.34 11.75
CA PRO A 18 8.14 17.50 12.87
C PRO A 18 7.58 16.96 14.19
N ASP A 19 6.30 17.20 14.45
CA ASP A 19 5.59 16.72 15.63
C ASP A 19 5.62 15.18 15.82
N LEU A 20 5.67 14.41 14.71
CA LEU A 20 5.75 12.96 14.79
C LEU A 20 7.13 12.50 15.27
N VAL A 21 8.20 13.14 14.76
CA VAL A 21 9.58 12.82 15.17
C VAL A 21 9.78 13.17 16.64
N ASP A 22 9.35 14.36 17.06
CA ASP A 22 9.48 14.83 18.45
C ASP A 22 8.64 13.96 19.41
N GLY A 23 7.45 13.55 18.98
CA GLY A 23 6.63 12.60 19.72
C GLY A 23 7.30 11.24 19.88
N ILE A 24 7.98 10.71 18.85
CA ILE A 24 8.73 9.46 18.94
C ILE A 24 9.91 9.60 19.92
N LYS A 25 10.68 10.69 19.83
CA LYS A 25 11.82 10.96 20.72
C LYS A 25 11.38 11.04 22.19
N THR A 26 10.30 11.76 22.45
CA THR A 26 9.73 11.87 23.80
C THR A 26 9.36 10.49 24.36
N ILE A 27 8.68 9.67 23.55
CA ILE A 27 8.24 8.33 23.99
C ILE A 27 9.39 7.36 24.16
N GLN A 28 10.48 7.50 23.41
CA GLN A 28 11.71 6.72 23.68
C GLN A 28 12.17 6.85 25.13
N GLY A 29 11.96 8.02 25.77
CA GLY A 29 12.27 8.26 27.17
C GLY A 29 11.45 7.45 28.18
N TYR A 30 10.33 6.87 27.77
CA TYR A 30 9.44 6.05 28.62
C TYR A 30 9.47 4.56 28.29
N ASP A 31 10.17 4.16 27.24
CA ASP A 31 10.22 2.76 26.78
C ASP A 31 11.32 1.99 27.51
N SER A 32 10.93 0.92 28.20
CA SER A 32 11.85 0.07 28.97
C SER A 32 12.88 -0.66 28.09
N GLU A 33 12.51 -1.05 26.87
CA GLU A 33 13.43 -1.72 25.94
C GLU A 33 14.47 -0.72 25.41
N VAL A 34 14.06 0.50 25.08
CA VAL A 34 14.98 1.57 24.73
C VAL A 34 15.97 1.85 25.86
N HIS A 35 15.51 1.89 27.10
CA HIS A 35 16.40 2.06 28.27
C HIS A 35 17.39 0.91 28.47
N LYS A 36 16.95 -0.34 28.20
CA LYS A 36 17.86 -1.50 28.25
C LYS A 36 18.96 -1.37 27.18
N ILE A 37 18.60 -1.01 25.96
CA ILE A 37 19.55 -0.83 24.87
C ILE A 37 20.54 0.30 25.20
N LYS A 38 20.06 1.46 25.69
CA LYS A 38 20.92 2.59 26.09
C LYS A 38 21.92 2.20 27.19
N ARG A 39 21.47 1.45 28.20
CA ARG A 39 22.38 0.93 29.25
C ARG A 39 23.43 -0.03 28.70
N HIS A 40 23.05 -0.91 27.78
CA HIS A 40 23.96 -1.83 27.13
C HIS A 40 25.05 -1.09 26.33
N LEU A 41 24.65 -0.03 25.60
CA LEU A 41 25.59 0.85 24.90
C LEU A 41 26.54 1.60 25.83
N ALA A 42 26.03 2.08 26.96
CA ALA A 42 26.86 2.77 27.98
C ALA A 42 27.94 1.86 28.59
N GLN A 43 27.77 0.54 28.56
CA GLN A 43 28.74 -0.46 29.00
C GLN A 43 29.82 -0.74 27.93
N GLY A 44 29.83 -0.04 26.80
CA GLY A 44 30.82 -0.20 25.73
C GLY A 44 30.63 -1.43 24.85
N ASN A 45 29.46 -2.11 24.91
CA ASN A 45 29.18 -3.26 24.08
C ASN A 45 28.93 -2.86 22.61
N PRO A 46 29.54 -3.56 21.64
CA PRO A 46 29.34 -3.27 20.25
C PRO A 46 27.88 -3.50 19.85
N SER A 47 27.28 -2.56 19.12
CA SER A 47 25.88 -2.64 18.69
C SER A 47 25.67 -1.84 17.40
N PHE A 48 24.62 -2.21 16.63
CA PHE A 48 24.16 -1.42 15.50
C PHE A 48 23.30 -0.21 15.92
N PHE A 49 23.04 -0.05 17.22
CA PHE A 49 22.35 1.10 17.76
C PHE A 49 23.32 2.22 18.08
N THR A 50 22.89 3.46 17.88
CA THR A 50 23.63 4.68 18.22
C THR A 50 22.72 5.64 18.97
N ILE A 51 23.30 6.45 19.87
CA ILE A 51 22.59 7.51 20.57
C ILE A 51 23.06 8.83 19.95
N ALA A 52 22.13 9.67 19.48
CA ALA A 52 22.44 11.00 18.99
C ALA A 52 22.58 12.02 20.12
N ASP A 53 23.07 13.23 19.82
CA ASP A 53 23.30 14.30 20.79
C ASP A 53 22.05 14.73 21.55
N ASP A 54 20.88 14.59 20.90
CA ASP A 54 19.56 14.83 21.50
C ASP A 54 19.05 13.67 22.37
N GLY A 55 19.88 12.65 22.59
CA GLY A 55 19.54 11.47 23.37
C GLY A 55 18.64 10.46 22.66
N ALA A 56 18.25 10.67 21.41
CA ALA A 56 17.43 9.74 20.66
C ALA A 56 18.22 8.49 20.24
N LEU A 57 17.54 7.34 20.24
CA LEU A 57 18.10 6.06 19.83
C LEU A 57 17.85 5.83 18.33
N TYR A 58 18.91 5.47 17.62
CA TYR A 58 18.89 5.12 16.20
C TYR A 58 19.42 3.68 15.99
N PHE A 59 18.90 3.02 14.98
CA PHE A 59 19.39 1.72 14.49
C PHE A 59 19.91 1.89 13.06
N LYS A 60 21.22 1.74 12.85
CA LYS A 60 21.88 1.94 11.55
C LYS A 60 21.47 3.26 10.87
N GLY A 61 21.38 4.35 11.64
CA GLY A 61 20.99 5.68 11.14
C GLY A 61 19.47 5.93 11.01
N HIS A 62 18.61 4.95 11.34
CA HIS A 62 17.15 5.09 11.31
C HIS A 62 16.61 5.29 12.73
N LEU A 63 15.70 6.26 12.91
CA LEU A 63 15.08 6.56 14.21
C LEU A 63 14.28 5.35 14.72
N VAL A 64 14.60 4.88 15.91
CA VAL A 64 13.91 3.75 16.55
C VAL A 64 12.53 4.19 17.02
N VAL A 65 11.48 3.51 16.57
CA VAL A 65 10.10 3.77 16.99
C VAL A 65 9.73 2.78 18.09
N PRO A 66 9.44 3.26 19.33
CA PRO A 66 9.05 2.40 20.45
C PRO A 66 7.72 1.70 20.22
N ARG A 67 7.59 0.45 20.70
CA ARG A 67 6.35 -0.33 20.65
C ARG A 67 5.73 -0.41 22.04
N LEU A 68 5.10 0.63 22.49
CA LEU A 68 4.38 0.63 23.77
C LEU A 68 3.02 -0.10 23.62
N ARG A 69 2.73 -0.99 24.59
CA ARG A 69 1.58 -1.91 24.54
C ARG A 69 0.19 -1.26 24.65
N LYS A 70 0.07 0.03 24.96
CA LYS A 70 -1.26 0.70 25.13
C LYS A 70 -1.24 2.09 24.52
N ASN A 71 -2.21 2.38 23.66
CA ASN A 71 -2.69 3.68 23.12
C ASN A 71 -1.64 4.70 22.59
N LEU A 72 -0.35 4.49 22.82
CA LEU A 72 0.77 5.32 22.36
C LEU A 72 1.55 4.63 21.23
N ASP A 73 0.87 3.82 20.42
CA ASP A 73 1.50 3.09 19.34
C ASP A 73 1.92 4.06 18.22
N GLN A 74 3.14 4.58 18.35
CA GLN A 74 3.72 5.49 17.36
C GLN A 74 3.93 4.80 16.01
N THR A 75 4.06 3.46 16.01
CA THR A 75 4.18 2.71 14.75
C THR A 75 2.90 2.86 13.92
N LYS A 76 1.71 2.85 14.55
CA LYS A 76 0.45 3.11 13.86
C LYS A 76 0.36 4.53 13.31
N LYS A 77 0.85 5.54 14.04
CA LYS A 77 0.88 6.92 13.54
C LYS A 77 1.81 7.06 12.33
N VAL A 78 3.00 6.45 12.38
CA VAL A 78 3.91 6.41 11.24
C VAL A 78 3.28 5.73 10.04
N MET A 79 2.65 4.56 10.26
CA MET A 79 1.97 3.82 9.19
C MET A 79 0.80 4.61 8.60
N LYS A 80 -0.03 5.22 9.44
CA LYS A 80 -1.15 6.05 9.01
C LYS A 80 -0.67 7.23 8.16
N GLN A 81 0.36 7.93 8.60
CA GLN A 81 0.92 9.03 7.84
C GLN A 81 1.50 8.59 6.49
N ALA A 82 2.12 7.42 6.43
CA ALA A 82 2.70 6.88 5.20
C ALA A 82 1.64 6.31 4.23
N HIS A 83 0.44 6.01 4.70
CA HIS A 83 -0.60 5.33 3.94
C HIS A 83 -1.78 6.23 3.57
N ASP A 84 -2.31 6.98 4.54
CA ASP A 84 -3.60 7.66 4.45
C ASP A 84 -3.48 9.13 4.00
N THR A 85 -2.26 9.66 3.81
CA THR A 85 -2.13 11.06 3.39
C THR A 85 -2.47 11.25 1.90
N PRO A 86 -3.00 12.42 1.49
CA PRO A 86 -3.31 12.71 0.09
C PRO A 86 -2.11 12.55 -0.86
N LEU A 87 -0.88 12.67 -0.34
CA LEU A 87 0.35 12.51 -1.11
C LEU A 87 0.74 11.04 -1.29
N SER A 88 0.33 10.14 -0.39
CA SER A 88 0.71 8.72 -0.44
C SER A 88 -0.24 7.86 -1.26
N ILE A 89 -1.51 8.24 -1.38
CA ILE A 89 -2.56 7.58 -2.18
C ILE A 89 -2.58 6.06 -1.95
N HIS A 90 -2.70 5.62 -0.70
CA HIS A 90 -2.77 4.22 -0.30
C HIS A 90 -1.70 3.33 -0.98
N PRO A 91 -0.40 3.52 -0.69
CA PRO A 91 0.66 2.72 -1.31
C PRO A 91 0.54 1.25 -0.92
N GLY A 92 1.00 0.35 -1.80
CA GLY A 92 1.13 -1.07 -1.46
C GLY A 92 2.22 -1.31 -0.40
N SER A 93 2.18 -2.46 0.26
CA SER A 93 3.08 -2.81 1.37
C SER A 93 4.57 -2.66 1.03
N THR A 94 4.97 -3.02 -0.19
CA THR A 94 6.38 -2.92 -0.64
C THR A 94 6.84 -1.46 -0.71
N LYS A 95 6.05 -0.59 -1.35
CA LYS A 95 6.39 0.84 -1.47
C LYS A 95 6.37 1.51 -0.11
N MET A 96 5.32 1.30 0.68
CA MET A 96 5.19 1.83 2.03
C MET A 96 6.37 1.41 2.94
N TYR A 97 6.82 0.15 2.83
CA TYR A 97 8.01 -0.32 3.55
C TYR A 97 9.28 0.40 3.09
N GLN A 98 9.47 0.59 1.79
CA GLN A 98 10.63 1.31 1.26
C GLN A 98 10.67 2.76 1.75
N ASP A 99 9.51 3.44 1.79
CA ASP A 99 9.41 4.84 2.22
C ASP A 99 9.66 4.99 3.74
N ILE A 100 9.04 4.14 4.56
CA ILE A 100 9.19 4.21 6.02
C ILE A 100 10.61 3.84 6.45
N ARG A 101 11.21 2.79 5.88
CA ARG A 101 12.55 2.31 6.26
C ARG A 101 13.66 3.32 5.99
N GLN A 102 13.44 4.35 5.19
CA GLN A 102 14.44 5.38 4.95
C GLN A 102 14.75 6.21 6.21
N ARG A 103 13.80 6.30 7.15
CA ARG A 103 13.90 7.18 8.30
C ARG A 103 13.61 6.51 9.64
N PHE A 104 12.76 5.47 9.64
CA PHE A 104 12.27 4.80 10.84
C PHE A 104 12.63 3.33 10.87
N TRP A 105 12.79 2.82 12.08
CA TRP A 105 13.02 1.41 12.32
C TRP A 105 12.30 0.94 13.57
N TRP A 106 11.73 -0.25 13.53
CA TRP A 106 11.25 -1.02 14.67
C TRP A 106 11.29 -2.50 14.35
N SER A 107 11.24 -3.35 15.39
CA SER A 107 11.21 -4.80 15.24
C SER A 107 9.96 -5.24 14.47
N ASN A 108 10.09 -6.11 13.46
CA ASN A 108 9.02 -6.64 12.62
C ASN A 108 8.30 -5.60 11.72
N ILE A 109 8.93 -4.46 11.42
CA ILE A 109 8.40 -3.38 10.59
C ILE A 109 7.75 -3.89 9.28
N LYS A 110 8.38 -4.86 8.60
CA LYS A 110 7.87 -5.40 7.32
C LYS A 110 6.53 -6.14 7.49
N GLN A 111 6.41 -6.92 8.57
CA GLN A 111 5.20 -7.69 8.86
C GLN A 111 4.05 -6.77 9.32
N ASP A 112 4.37 -5.78 10.15
CA ASP A 112 3.37 -4.82 10.64
C ASP A 112 2.81 -3.99 9.49
N ILE A 113 3.66 -3.53 8.56
CA ILE A 113 3.23 -2.79 7.36
C ILE A 113 2.38 -3.68 6.44
N ALA A 114 2.79 -4.93 6.22
CA ALA A 114 2.01 -5.86 5.39
C ALA A 114 0.61 -6.09 5.97
N ARG A 115 0.52 -6.28 7.29
CA ARG A 115 -0.76 -6.42 8.00
C ARG A 115 -1.61 -5.15 7.89
N TYR A 116 -1.03 -3.98 8.13
CA TYR A 116 -1.74 -2.71 8.06
C TYR A 116 -2.39 -2.48 6.69
N VAL A 117 -1.63 -2.72 5.61
CA VAL A 117 -2.14 -2.57 4.24
C VAL A 117 -3.20 -3.64 3.90
N ALA A 118 -3.05 -4.87 4.41
CA ALA A 118 -4.01 -5.94 4.21
C ALA A 118 -5.35 -5.70 4.95
N GLU A 119 -5.32 -4.98 6.07
CA GLU A 119 -6.50 -4.61 6.85
C GLU A 119 -7.22 -3.35 6.31
N ASP A 120 -6.58 -2.58 5.42
CA ASP A 120 -7.17 -1.36 4.87
C ASP A 120 -8.28 -1.67 3.86
N ASP A 121 -9.50 -1.21 4.15
CA ASP A 121 -10.69 -1.47 3.35
C ASP A 121 -10.61 -0.91 1.92
N VAL A 122 -9.98 0.26 1.74
CA VAL A 122 -9.81 0.90 0.44
C VAL A 122 -8.88 0.05 -0.43
N CYS A 123 -7.73 -0.38 0.13
CA CYS A 123 -6.79 -1.25 -0.56
C CYS A 123 -7.40 -2.61 -0.92
N ARG A 124 -8.21 -3.19 -0.03
CA ARG A 124 -8.87 -4.48 -0.28
C ARG A 124 -9.87 -4.42 -1.42
N ARG A 125 -10.60 -3.31 -1.56
CA ARG A 125 -11.66 -3.16 -2.59
C ARG A 125 -11.10 -2.78 -3.96
N ILE A 126 -10.02 -1.99 -4.01
CA ILE A 126 -9.54 -1.39 -5.26
C ILE A 126 -8.38 -2.18 -5.87
N LYS A 127 -7.52 -2.77 -5.05
CA LYS A 127 -6.35 -3.50 -5.56
C LYS A 127 -6.73 -4.92 -5.95
N ALA A 128 -6.74 -5.18 -7.26
CA ALA A 128 -6.86 -6.53 -7.78
C ALA A 128 -5.68 -7.40 -7.29
N GLU A 129 -5.96 -8.59 -6.81
CA GLU A 129 -4.94 -9.58 -6.51
C GLU A 129 -4.28 -10.02 -7.82
N HIS A 130 -2.96 -9.84 -7.93
CA HIS A 130 -2.18 -10.43 -9.01
C HIS A 130 -2.01 -11.93 -8.74
N GLN A 131 -3.03 -12.71 -9.07
CA GLN A 131 -2.91 -14.17 -9.04
C GLN A 131 -2.19 -14.64 -10.30
N ARG A 132 -1.29 -15.61 -10.13
CA ARG A 132 -0.73 -16.30 -11.29
C ARG A 132 -1.86 -17.06 -11.98
N PRO A 133 -1.94 -17.03 -13.33
CA PRO A 133 -2.90 -17.86 -14.05
C PRO A 133 -2.79 -19.31 -13.58
N THR A 134 -3.87 -19.88 -13.09
CA THR A 134 -3.90 -21.27 -12.66
C THR A 134 -4.17 -22.15 -13.87
N GLY A 135 -3.14 -22.85 -14.32
CA GLY A 135 -3.25 -23.83 -15.40
C GLY A 135 -3.08 -23.29 -16.81
N THR A 136 -3.14 -24.20 -17.76
CA THR A 136 -3.15 -23.91 -19.21
C THR A 136 -4.55 -23.55 -19.66
N LEU A 137 -4.64 -22.76 -20.73
CA LEU A 137 -5.90 -22.48 -21.41
C LEU A 137 -6.62 -23.80 -21.75
N GLN A 138 -7.80 -23.98 -21.19
CA GLN A 138 -8.66 -25.11 -21.57
C GLN A 138 -9.38 -24.74 -22.86
N PRO A 139 -9.35 -25.61 -23.90
CA PRO A 139 -10.10 -25.34 -25.12
C PRO A 139 -11.60 -25.34 -24.79
N ILE A 140 -12.29 -24.34 -25.26
CA ILE A 140 -13.73 -24.24 -25.12
C ILE A 140 -14.35 -25.19 -26.12
N SER A 141 -15.28 -26.06 -25.68
CA SER A 141 -16.00 -26.97 -26.57
C SER A 141 -16.69 -26.22 -27.70
N ILE A 142 -16.52 -26.71 -28.94
CA ILE A 142 -17.17 -26.16 -30.09
C ILE A 142 -18.58 -26.80 -30.19
N PRO A 143 -19.67 -26.03 -30.34
CA PRO A 143 -21.01 -26.59 -30.54
C PRO A 143 -21.10 -27.42 -31.83
N GLU A 144 -21.86 -28.50 -31.80
CA GLU A 144 -22.05 -29.37 -32.97
C GLU A 144 -23.06 -28.78 -33.96
N TRP A 145 -24.06 -28.04 -33.45
CA TRP A 145 -25.16 -27.50 -34.26
C TRP A 145 -25.28 -26.00 -34.11
N LYS A 146 -25.80 -25.33 -35.13
CA LYS A 146 -26.14 -23.93 -35.11
C LYS A 146 -27.22 -23.66 -34.08
N TRP A 147 -27.07 -22.58 -33.33
CA TRP A 147 -28.00 -22.11 -32.29
C TRP A 147 -28.08 -23.00 -31.03
N ASP A 148 -27.25 -24.02 -30.90
CA ASP A 148 -27.12 -24.78 -29.66
C ASP A 148 -26.56 -23.94 -28.52
N HIS A 149 -25.58 -23.11 -28.85
CA HIS A 149 -24.95 -22.20 -27.92
C HIS A 149 -24.99 -20.78 -28.45
N VAL A 150 -25.66 -19.90 -27.73
CA VAL A 150 -25.79 -18.48 -28.07
C VAL A 150 -25.07 -17.62 -27.04
N GLU A 151 -24.43 -16.57 -27.49
CA GLU A 151 -23.86 -15.51 -26.68
C GLU A 151 -24.75 -14.29 -26.80
N MET A 152 -25.00 -13.57 -25.70
CA MET A 152 -25.84 -12.37 -25.70
C MET A 152 -25.05 -11.22 -25.07
N ASP A 153 -25.15 -10.05 -25.65
CA ASP A 153 -24.57 -8.83 -25.14
C ASP A 153 -25.54 -7.65 -25.35
N PHE A 154 -25.37 -6.61 -24.48
CA PHE A 154 -26.13 -5.37 -24.61
C PHE A 154 -25.17 -4.24 -24.98
N VAL A 155 -25.43 -3.63 -26.14
CA VAL A 155 -24.74 -2.39 -26.50
C VAL A 155 -25.64 -1.23 -26.07
N THR A 156 -25.18 -0.43 -25.14
CA THR A 156 -25.91 0.67 -24.51
C THR A 156 -25.32 2.04 -24.87
N GLY A 157 -26.05 3.11 -24.56
CA GLY A 157 -25.56 4.48 -24.76
C GLY A 157 -25.88 5.04 -26.13
N PHE A 158 -26.81 4.44 -26.89
CA PHE A 158 -27.34 5.02 -28.14
C PHE A 158 -28.31 6.18 -27.89
N PRO A 159 -28.43 7.10 -28.84
CA PRO A 159 -29.53 8.07 -28.83
C PRO A 159 -30.88 7.33 -28.78
N LYS A 160 -31.82 7.85 -28.00
CA LYS A 160 -33.15 7.26 -27.90
C LYS A 160 -33.86 7.17 -29.27
N SER A 161 -34.32 5.98 -29.61
CA SER A 161 -35.13 5.75 -30.77
C SER A 161 -36.53 6.41 -30.61
N GLN A 162 -37.33 6.45 -31.68
CA GLN A 162 -38.72 6.95 -31.60
C GLN A 162 -39.57 6.19 -30.59
N LYS A 163 -39.22 4.92 -30.27
CA LYS A 163 -39.88 4.09 -29.26
C LYS A 163 -39.28 4.21 -27.87
N GLY A 164 -38.29 5.11 -27.67
CA GLY A 164 -37.67 5.36 -26.39
C GLY A 164 -36.51 4.40 -26.01
N ASN A 165 -36.12 3.48 -26.89
CA ASN A 165 -35.05 2.53 -26.65
C ASN A 165 -33.68 3.18 -26.90
N ASP A 166 -32.70 2.91 -26.06
CA ASP A 166 -31.32 3.41 -26.11
C ASP A 166 -30.26 2.29 -26.04
N ALA A 167 -30.69 1.05 -26.16
CA ALA A 167 -29.85 -0.14 -26.14
C ALA A 167 -30.25 -1.14 -27.21
N ILE A 168 -29.31 -1.93 -27.67
CA ILE A 168 -29.49 -3.04 -28.61
C ILE A 168 -29.06 -4.32 -27.91
N LEU A 169 -29.93 -5.34 -27.97
CA LEU A 169 -29.55 -6.70 -27.62
C LEU A 169 -28.95 -7.36 -28.85
N VAL A 170 -27.75 -7.88 -28.73
CA VAL A 170 -27.08 -8.65 -29.76
C VAL A 170 -27.08 -10.12 -29.34
N VAL A 171 -27.57 -11.00 -30.19
CA VAL A 171 -27.51 -12.46 -29.96
C VAL A 171 -26.65 -13.08 -31.06
N ILE A 172 -25.62 -13.81 -30.66
CA ILE A 172 -24.63 -14.37 -31.58
C ILE A 172 -24.65 -15.88 -31.46
N ASP A 173 -24.81 -16.58 -32.57
CA ASP A 173 -24.57 -18.02 -32.62
C ASP A 173 -23.07 -18.30 -32.50
N ARG A 174 -22.69 -19.10 -31.51
CA ARG A 174 -21.30 -19.38 -31.20
C ARG A 174 -20.57 -20.19 -32.26
N LEU A 175 -21.28 -21.06 -32.99
CA LEU A 175 -20.70 -21.89 -34.06
C LEU A 175 -20.47 -21.09 -35.34
N SER A 176 -21.48 -20.42 -35.84
CA SER A 176 -21.42 -19.74 -37.15
C SER A 176 -20.98 -18.27 -37.05
N LYS A 177 -21.00 -17.70 -35.83
CA LYS A 177 -20.77 -16.26 -35.55
C LYS A 177 -21.78 -15.33 -36.20
N VAL A 178 -22.92 -15.85 -36.61
CA VAL A 178 -24.02 -15.05 -37.12
C VAL A 178 -24.68 -14.30 -35.97
N ALA A 179 -24.91 -13.00 -36.15
CA ALA A 179 -25.57 -12.14 -35.17
C ALA A 179 -27.00 -11.81 -35.58
N HIS A 180 -27.87 -11.68 -34.59
CA HIS A 180 -29.25 -11.17 -34.70
C HIS A 180 -29.48 -10.01 -33.75
#